data_6343e85503bc19c961666ddda46b76ef
#
_entry.id   6343e85503bc19c961666ddda46b76ef
#
_cell.length_a   1.000
_cell.length_b   1.000
_cell.length_c   1.000
_cell.angle_alpha   90.00
_cell.angle_beta   90.00
_cell.angle_gamma   90.00
#
_symmetry.space_group_name_H-M   'P 1'
#
loop_
_entity.id
_entity.type
_entity.pdbx_description
1 polymer ?
#
loop_
_entity_poly.entity_id
_entity_poly.type
_entity_poly.pdbx_seq_one_letter_code
_entity_poly.pdbx_strand_id
1 'polypeptide(L)'
;PPVSGGLPWYGQQEAHRVAFYEFYRSTGLATFRSNDENMLDILAALVGSTGWWWTFDEVCVMSERPVILDTEPTPGGTHNERRLHSADAPALQFADGAAVYVQHGAIVPEWVVLDPTVERIAQERNVEVRRTAIERIGWDAYIDMAGLKMVDRSDDPGNPGCELQLFDAPQQWRNNSRILLTVNGSLERDGHRRRYGLHVPR
;
A
#
# COMPACT_ATOMS: atom_id res chain seq x y z
N PRO A 1 -25.54 28.90 14.75
CA PRO A 1 -24.33 28.91 15.57
C PRO A 1 -23.18 28.33 14.74
N PRO A 2 -22.00 28.98 14.73
CA PRO A 2 -20.88 28.42 14.00
C PRO A 2 -20.54 27.07 14.62
N VAL A 3 -20.56 26.03 13.80
CA VAL A 3 -20.11 24.71 14.21
C VAL A 3 -18.60 24.80 14.34
N SER A 4 -18.13 24.92 15.58
CA SER A 4 -16.73 24.75 15.92
C SER A 4 -16.38 23.27 15.82
N GLY A 5 -16.00 22.84 14.66
CA GLY A 5 -15.60 21.45 14.37
C GLY A 5 -15.43 21.31 12.89
N GLY A 6 -14.41 20.62 12.46
CA GLY A 6 -14.07 20.48 11.04
C GLY A 6 -15.25 20.16 10.15
N LEU A 7 -15.09 20.38 8.84
CA LEU A 7 -16.11 20.08 7.84
C LEU A 7 -16.68 18.67 8.08
N PRO A 8 -18.00 18.53 8.27
CA PRO A 8 -18.59 17.20 8.36
C PRO A 8 -18.38 16.51 7.01
N TRP A 9 -17.82 15.30 7.06
CA TRP A 9 -17.61 14.47 5.90
C TRP A 9 -18.26 13.12 6.11
N TYR A 10 -18.76 12.57 5.04
CA TYR A 10 -19.41 11.27 4.99
C TYR A 10 -18.78 10.42 3.90
N GLY A 11 -19.01 9.14 3.92
CA GLY A 11 -18.46 8.27 2.89
C GLY A 11 -18.63 6.80 3.20
N GLN A 12 -17.69 6.00 2.77
CA GLN A 12 -17.75 4.54 2.86
C GLN A 12 -17.80 4.01 4.30
N GLN A 13 -17.42 4.80 5.30
CA GLN A 13 -17.60 4.42 6.71
C GLN A 13 -19.07 4.25 7.10
N GLU A 14 -20.02 4.82 6.37
CA GLU A 14 -21.45 4.62 6.58
C GLU A 14 -21.99 3.32 5.96
N ALA A 15 -21.20 2.66 5.10
CA ALA A 15 -21.65 1.46 4.38
C ALA A 15 -22.10 0.34 5.29
N HIS A 16 -21.44 0.13 6.44
CA HIS A 16 -21.83 -0.89 7.41
C HIS A 16 -23.20 -0.62 8.01
N ARG A 17 -23.53 0.64 8.28
CA ARG A 17 -24.82 1.06 8.84
C ARG A 17 -25.93 0.86 7.82
N VAL A 18 -25.69 1.28 6.57
CA VAL A 18 -26.63 1.06 5.47
C VAL A 18 -26.87 -0.43 5.27
N ALA A 19 -25.80 -1.24 5.18
CA ALA A 19 -25.90 -2.69 5.02
C ALA A 19 -26.69 -3.36 6.17
N PHE A 20 -26.51 -2.89 7.40
CA PHE A 20 -27.26 -3.40 8.57
C PHE A 20 -28.76 -3.18 8.41
N TYR A 21 -29.20 -1.97 8.09
CA TYR A 21 -30.63 -1.69 7.92
C TYR A 21 -31.21 -2.33 6.68
N GLU A 22 -30.46 -2.39 5.57
CA GLU A 22 -30.85 -3.10 4.35
C GLU A 22 -31.06 -4.59 4.59
N PHE A 23 -30.23 -5.23 5.40
CA PHE A 23 -30.42 -6.63 5.79
C PHE A 23 -31.76 -6.83 6.49
N TYR A 24 -32.10 -6.02 7.48
CA TYR A 24 -33.36 -6.14 8.19
C TYR A 24 -34.57 -5.86 7.30
N ARG A 25 -34.48 -4.88 6.41
CA ARG A 25 -35.52 -4.56 5.43
C ARG A 25 -35.75 -5.70 4.45
N SER A 26 -34.69 -6.17 3.80
CA SER A 26 -34.75 -7.20 2.75
C SER A 26 -35.21 -8.57 3.28
N THR A 27 -34.90 -8.88 4.52
CA THR A 27 -35.33 -10.14 5.17
C THR A 27 -36.72 -10.06 5.80
N GLY A 28 -37.35 -8.89 5.80
CA GLY A 28 -38.65 -8.68 6.45
C GLY A 28 -38.62 -8.72 7.97
N LEU A 29 -37.45 -8.70 8.59
CA LEU A 29 -37.29 -8.72 10.04
C LEU A 29 -37.63 -7.37 10.70
N ALA A 30 -37.62 -6.29 9.93
CA ALA A 30 -38.07 -4.98 10.38
C ALA A 30 -38.87 -4.26 9.28
N THR A 31 -39.87 -3.50 9.69
CA THR A 31 -40.64 -2.60 8.82
C THR A 31 -40.33 -1.18 9.26
N PHE A 32 -39.90 -0.36 8.31
CA PHE A 32 -39.58 1.05 8.54
C PHE A 32 -40.74 1.95 8.16
N ARG A 33 -40.75 3.19 8.66
CA ARG A 33 -41.69 4.20 8.23
C ARG A 33 -41.29 4.67 6.81
N SER A 34 -42.23 5.13 6.01
CA SER A 34 -41.98 5.55 4.64
C SER A 34 -40.86 6.61 4.49
N ASN A 35 -40.75 7.55 5.45
CA ASN A 35 -39.66 8.53 5.44
C ASN A 35 -38.30 7.88 5.73
N ASP A 36 -38.23 6.87 6.60
CA ASP A 36 -37.00 6.16 6.94
C ASP A 36 -36.58 5.25 5.77
N GLU A 37 -37.54 4.63 5.07
CA GLU A 37 -37.28 3.88 3.86
C GLU A 37 -36.69 4.76 2.74
N ASN A 38 -37.30 5.92 2.48
CA ASN A 38 -36.78 6.88 1.50
C ASN A 38 -35.35 7.34 1.86
N MET A 39 -35.09 7.61 3.14
CA MET A 39 -33.77 8.00 3.60
C MET A 39 -32.76 6.85 3.42
N LEU A 40 -33.16 5.63 3.72
CA LEU A 40 -32.31 4.44 3.53
C LEU A 40 -31.98 4.22 2.04
N ASP A 41 -32.96 4.41 1.14
CA ASP A 41 -32.74 4.33 -0.31
C ASP A 41 -31.73 5.36 -0.79
N ILE A 42 -31.85 6.62 -0.31
CA ILE A 42 -30.89 7.69 -0.65
C ILE A 42 -29.49 7.33 -0.13
N LEU A 43 -29.37 6.89 1.11
CA LEU A 43 -28.08 6.53 1.70
C LEU A 43 -27.47 5.32 0.99
N ALA A 44 -28.27 4.32 0.63
CA ALA A 44 -27.82 3.16 -0.13
C ALA A 44 -27.31 3.56 -1.52
N ALA A 45 -28.02 4.45 -2.20
CA ALA A 45 -27.60 4.99 -3.50
C ALA A 45 -26.29 5.78 -3.38
N LEU A 46 -26.14 6.63 -2.38
CA LEU A 46 -24.91 7.39 -2.14
C LEU A 46 -23.73 6.47 -1.84
N VAL A 47 -23.89 5.54 -0.90
CA VAL A 47 -22.85 4.58 -0.55
C VAL A 47 -22.47 3.69 -1.74
N GLY A 48 -23.45 3.34 -2.59
CA GLY A 48 -23.24 2.53 -3.78
C GLY A 48 -22.51 3.25 -4.92
N SER A 49 -22.73 4.56 -5.08
CA SER A 49 -22.29 5.32 -6.26
C SER A 49 -21.12 6.27 -6.01
N THR A 50 -20.89 6.72 -4.77
CA THR A 50 -19.86 7.71 -4.47
C THR A 50 -18.82 7.17 -3.49
N GLY A 51 -17.65 7.84 -3.43
CA GLY A 51 -16.66 7.67 -2.36
C GLY A 51 -17.02 8.52 -1.16
N TRP A 52 -16.21 9.50 -0.87
CA TRP A 52 -16.43 10.47 0.19
C TRP A 52 -17.31 11.62 -0.31
N TRP A 53 -18.11 12.23 0.59
CA TRP A 53 -18.85 13.44 0.28
C TRP A 53 -18.81 14.45 1.41
N TRP A 54 -18.82 15.73 1.03
CA TRP A 54 -18.80 16.88 1.92
C TRP A 54 -19.99 17.76 1.59
N THR A 55 -20.83 18.04 2.57
CA THR A 55 -22.02 18.86 2.43
C THR A 55 -21.74 20.30 2.86
N PHE A 56 -22.12 21.24 2.03
CA PHE A 56 -22.14 22.68 2.29
C PHE A 56 -23.57 23.19 2.14
N ASP A 57 -23.83 24.48 2.43
CA ASP A 57 -25.19 25.01 2.42
C ASP A 57 -25.91 24.87 1.07
N GLU A 58 -25.21 25.07 -0.02
CA GLU A 58 -25.78 25.05 -1.38
C GLU A 58 -25.11 24.01 -2.31
N VAL A 59 -24.06 23.35 -1.87
CA VAL A 59 -23.25 22.44 -2.70
C VAL A 59 -22.89 21.19 -1.91
N CYS A 60 -22.88 20.06 -2.60
CA CYS A 60 -22.28 18.84 -2.10
C CYS A 60 -21.13 18.42 -3.02
N VAL A 61 -19.92 18.35 -2.45
CA VAL A 61 -18.75 17.83 -3.16
C VAL A 61 -18.68 16.33 -2.92
N MET A 62 -18.58 15.55 -3.99
CA MET A 62 -18.50 14.08 -3.92
C MET A 62 -17.24 13.62 -4.66
N SER A 63 -16.52 12.68 -4.10
CA SER A 63 -15.46 11.97 -4.81
C SER A 63 -16.05 10.79 -5.57
N GLU A 64 -15.44 10.46 -6.70
CA GLU A 64 -15.75 9.22 -7.40
C GLU A 64 -15.26 8.00 -6.62
N ARG A 65 -15.83 6.85 -6.91
CA ARG A 65 -15.28 5.56 -6.50
C ARG A 65 -14.21 5.12 -7.50
N PRO A 66 -13.14 4.48 -7.02
CA PRO A 66 -12.18 3.91 -7.93
C PRO A 66 -12.83 2.78 -8.77
N VAL A 67 -12.44 2.68 -10.03
CA VAL A 67 -12.83 1.58 -10.93
C VAL A 67 -11.94 0.36 -10.76
N ILE A 68 -10.72 0.56 -10.23
CA ILE A 68 -9.79 -0.51 -9.79
C ILE A 68 -9.43 -0.26 -8.34
N LEU A 69 -9.50 -1.31 -7.54
CA LEU A 69 -9.11 -1.31 -6.13
C LEU A 69 -8.50 -2.68 -5.79
N ASP A 70 -7.19 -2.79 -5.94
CA ASP A 70 -6.45 -4.01 -5.65
C ASP A 70 -5.85 -3.97 -4.25
N THR A 71 -6.04 -5.06 -3.53
CA THR A 71 -5.62 -5.16 -2.14
C THR A 71 -5.11 -6.55 -1.82
N GLU A 72 -4.25 -6.64 -0.81
CA GLU A 72 -3.80 -7.90 -0.20
C GLU A 72 -4.13 -7.92 1.30
N PRO A 73 -4.16 -9.09 1.95
CA PRO A 73 -4.25 -9.18 3.40
C PRO A 73 -3.08 -8.47 4.08
N THR A 74 -3.35 -7.70 5.14
CA THR A 74 -2.28 -7.07 5.93
C THR A 74 -1.56 -8.14 6.76
N PRO A 75 -0.23 -8.30 6.62
CA PRO A 75 0.53 -9.22 7.45
C PRO A 75 0.37 -8.86 8.93
N GLY A 76 -0.01 -9.82 9.76
CA GLY A 76 -0.28 -9.57 11.17
C GLY A 76 -1.62 -8.88 11.48
N GLY A 77 -2.35 -8.46 10.46
CA GLY A 77 -3.67 -7.85 10.61
C GLY A 77 -4.68 -8.78 11.26
N THR A 78 -5.61 -8.18 12.01
CA THR A 78 -6.76 -8.84 12.62
C THR A 78 -8.01 -8.48 11.82
N HIS A 79 -9.09 -9.25 11.97
CA HIS A 79 -10.39 -8.93 11.38
C HIS A 79 -10.39 -8.68 9.85
N ASN A 80 -9.61 -9.46 9.10
CA ASN A 80 -9.53 -9.33 7.63
C ASN A 80 -9.01 -7.97 7.14
N GLU A 81 -8.17 -7.32 7.91
CA GLU A 81 -7.50 -6.09 7.48
C GLU A 81 -6.76 -6.29 6.16
N ARG A 82 -6.93 -5.33 5.27
CA ARG A 82 -6.32 -5.34 3.94
C ARG A 82 -5.57 -4.04 3.71
N ARG A 83 -4.53 -4.11 2.90
CA ARG A 83 -3.76 -2.95 2.42
C ARG A 83 -3.75 -2.91 0.90
N LEU A 84 -3.59 -1.73 0.34
CA LEU A 84 -3.44 -1.57 -1.10
C LEU A 84 -2.18 -2.28 -1.59
N HIS A 85 -2.32 -3.03 -2.67
CA HIS A 85 -1.22 -3.70 -3.35
C HIS A 85 -1.66 -4.15 -4.74
N SER A 86 -0.81 -3.95 -5.75
CA SER A 86 -0.95 -4.59 -7.05
C SER A 86 0.42 -4.94 -7.60
N ALA A 87 0.56 -6.15 -8.13
CA ALA A 87 1.86 -6.66 -8.59
C ALA A 87 2.33 -6.00 -9.90
N ASP A 88 1.44 -5.67 -10.83
CA ASP A 88 1.77 -5.30 -12.21
C ASP A 88 0.89 -4.18 -12.79
N ALA A 89 0.05 -3.57 -11.95
CA ALA A 89 -0.90 -2.53 -12.34
C ALA A 89 -1.03 -1.48 -11.22
N PRO A 90 -1.76 -0.38 -11.42
CA PRO A 90 -2.11 0.51 -10.32
C PRO A 90 -2.99 -0.24 -9.30
N ALA A 91 -2.73 -0.05 -8.01
CA ALA A 91 -3.57 -0.60 -6.95
C ALA A 91 -4.89 0.17 -6.79
N LEU A 92 -4.92 1.41 -7.24
CA LEU A 92 -6.12 2.25 -7.27
C LEU A 92 -6.15 3.00 -8.59
N GLN A 93 -7.31 2.99 -9.29
CA GLN A 93 -7.51 3.78 -10.50
C GLN A 93 -8.92 4.34 -10.54
N PHE A 94 -9.06 5.57 -11.01
CA PHE A 94 -10.33 6.26 -11.22
C PHE A 94 -10.73 6.27 -12.70
N ALA A 95 -11.99 6.58 -12.99
CA ALA A 95 -12.54 6.59 -14.35
C ALA A 95 -11.87 7.60 -15.28
N ASP A 96 -11.33 8.69 -14.75
CA ASP A 96 -10.58 9.72 -15.48
C ASP A 96 -9.14 9.29 -15.81
N GLY A 97 -8.71 8.10 -15.37
CA GLY A 97 -7.37 7.57 -15.58
C GLY A 97 -6.37 7.92 -14.47
N ALA A 98 -6.76 8.74 -13.47
CA ALA A 98 -5.91 8.97 -12.32
C ALA A 98 -5.62 7.65 -11.59
N ALA A 99 -4.34 7.37 -11.33
CA ALA A 99 -3.88 6.09 -10.81
C ALA A 99 -2.90 6.25 -9.66
N VAL A 100 -2.95 5.31 -8.72
CA VAL A 100 -2.01 5.23 -7.59
C VAL A 100 -1.38 3.84 -7.58
N TYR A 101 -0.06 3.81 -7.66
CA TYR A 101 0.70 2.57 -7.61
C TYR A 101 1.13 2.32 -6.16
N VAL A 102 0.87 1.11 -5.69
CA VAL A 102 1.13 0.73 -4.29
C VAL A 102 1.70 -0.68 -4.23
N GLN A 103 2.83 -0.82 -3.54
CA GLN A 103 3.45 -2.11 -3.25
C GLN A 103 3.41 -2.36 -1.74
N HIS A 104 2.68 -3.39 -1.32
CA HIS A 104 2.57 -3.81 0.08
C HIS A 104 2.20 -2.67 1.05
N GLY A 105 1.30 -1.75 0.61
CA GLY A 105 0.87 -0.59 1.37
C GLY A 105 1.76 0.66 1.20
N ALA A 106 2.89 0.56 0.53
CA ALA A 106 3.76 1.70 0.24
C ALA A 106 3.40 2.32 -1.12
N ILE A 107 3.06 3.61 -1.13
CA ILE A 107 2.83 4.36 -2.36
C ILE A 107 4.17 4.55 -3.07
N VAL A 108 4.22 4.18 -4.34
CA VAL A 108 5.42 4.25 -5.16
C VAL A 108 5.12 4.91 -6.50
N PRO A 109 6.13 5.46 -7.19
CA PRO A 109 5.99 5.87 -8.59
C PRO A 109 5.64 4.68 -9.50
N GLU A 110 4.92 4.95 -10.57
CA GLU A 110 4.53 3.97 -11.59
C GLU A 110 5.67 3.05 -12.04
N TRP A 111 6.85 3.61 -12.29
CA TRP A 111 8.00 2.87 -12.79
C TRP A 111 8.46 1.74 -11.85
N VAL A 112 8.21 1.86 -10.55
CA VAL A 112 8.53 0.80 -9.57
C VAL A 112 7.72 -0.46 -9.84
N VAL A 113 6.49 -0.28 -10.29
CA VAL A 113 5.57 -1.39 -10.57
C VAL A 113 5.73 -1.91 -11.99
N LEU A 114 5.77 -1.01 -12.98
CA LEU A 114 5.71 -1.39 -14.39
C LEU A 114 7.08 -1.66 -15.03
N ASP A 115 8.12 -0.92 -14.64
CA ASP A 115 9.45 -0.99 -15.27
C ASP A 115 10.55 -0.59 -14.28
N PRO A 116 10.80 -1.40 -13.24
CA PRO A 116 11.87 -1.14 -12.28
C PRO A 116 13.23 -1.47 -12.92
N THR A 117 14.01 -0.43 -13.22
CA THR A 117 15.36 -0.57 -13.77
C THR A 117 16.42 -0.15 -12.75
N VAL A 118 17.63 -0.72 -12.92
CA VAL A 118 18.77 -0.44 -12.04
C VAL A 118 19.14 1.05 -12.06
N GLU A 119 19.06 1.67 -13.25
CA GLU A 119 19.38 3.09 -13.46
C GLU A 119 18.40 4.00 -12.71
N ARG A 120 17.10 3.70 -12.76
CA ARG A 120 16.06 4.43 -12.03
C ARG A 120 16.25 4.26 -10.52
N ILE A 121 16.51 3.04 -10.06
CA ILE A 121 16.79 2.74 -8.66
C ILE A 121 18.03 3.52 -8.17
N ALA A 122 19.10 3.56 -8.97
CA ALA A 122 20.32 4.26 -8.60
C ALA A 122 20.12 5.78 -8.46
N GLN A 123 19.22 6.38 -9.26
CA GLN A 123 18.90 7.80 -9.25
C GLN A 123 17.84 8.18 -8.22
N GLU A 124 17.07 7.23 -7.72
CA GLU A 124 15.98 7.49 -6.78
C GLU A 124 16.53 8.01 -5.43
N ARG A 125 15.97 9.12 -4.95
CA ARG A 125 16.39 9.78 -3.71
C ARG A 125 15.60 9.30 -2.49
N ASN A 126 14.36 8.90 -2.71
CA ASN A 126 13.52 8.37 -1.65
C ASN A 126 13.95 6.95 -1.30
N VAL A 127 14.43 6.76 -0.09
CA VAL A 127 14.97 5.47 0.39
C VAL A 127 13.90 4.37 0.38
N GLU A 128 12.66 4.71 0.72
CA GLU A 128 11.57 3.73 0.75
C GLU A 128 11.15 3.29 -0.66
N VAL A 129 11.08 4.23 -1.60
CA VAL A 129 10.80 3.91 -3.02
C VAL A 129 11.91 3.03 -3.58
N ARG A 130 13.16 3.37 -3.30
CA ARG A 130 14.32 2.60 -3.74
C ARG A 130 14.32 1.19 -3.14
N ARG A 131 14.08 1.07 -1.84
CA ARG A 131 13.94 -0.22 -1.16
C ARG A 131 12.86 -1.08 -1.79
N THR A 132 11.68 -0.52 -1.99
CA THR A 132 10.55 -1.22 -2.59
C THR A 132 10.85 -1.68 -4.01
N ALA A 133 11.53 -0.87 -4.82
CA ALA A 133 11.93 -1.23 -6.17
C ALA A 133 12.95 -2.38 -6.19
N ILE A 134 13.92 -2.38 -5.26
CA ILE A 134 14.90 -3.47 -5.12
C ILE A 134 14.21 -4.75 -4.63
N GLU A 135 13.33 -4.67 -3.64
CA GLU A 135 12.57 -5.82 -3.15
C GLU A 135 11.72 -6.45 -4.25
N ARG A 136 11.20 -5.65 -5.17
CA ARG A 136 10.44 -6.14 -6.32
C ARG A 136 11.30 -6.91 -7.32
N ILE A 137 12.49 -6.42 -7.64
CA ILE A 137 13.45 -7.11 -8.53
C ILE A 137 14.05 -8.34 -7.81
N GLY A 138 14.25 -8.25 -6.51
CA GLY A 138 15.01 -9.16 -5.69
C GLY A 138 16.46 -8.72 -5.53
N TRP A 139 17.01 -8.85 -4.33
CA TRP A 139 18.36 -8.37 -3.99
C TRP A 139 19.45 -9.02 -4.85
N ASP A 140 19.37 -10.32 -5.11
CA ASP A 140 20.37 -11.02 -5.91
C ASP A 140 20.38 -10.49 -7.36
N ALA A 141 19.21 -10.41 -7.98
CA ALA A 141 19.08 -9.89 -9.33
C ALA A 141 19.52 -8.42 -9.42
N TYR A 142 19.19 -7.60 -8.40
CA TYR A 142 19.65 -6.20 -8.37
C TYR A 142 21.16 -6.09 -8.27
N ILE A 143 21.81 -6.86 -7.39
CA ILE A 143 23.26 -6.87 -7.22
C ILE A 143 23.95 -7.23 -8.53
N ASP A 144 23.49 -8.29 -9.19
CA ASP A 144 24.05 -8.76 -10.45
C ASP A 144 23.87 -7.73 -11.59
N MET A 145 22.66 -7.22 -11.77
CA MET A 145 22.35 -6.23 -12.82
C MET A 145 23.05 -4.89 -12.58
N ALA A 146 23.19 -4.46 -11.32
CA ALA A 146 23.89 -3.22 -10.97
C ALA A 146 25.42 -3.38 -10.95
N GLY A 147 25.93 -4.62 -11.10
CA GLY A 147 27.36 -4.92 -11.06
C GLY A 147 28.01 -4.53 -9.72
N LEU A 148 27.28 -4.69 -8.59
CA LEU A 148 27.81 -4.29 -7.29
C LEU A 148 28.97 -5.18 -6.88
N LYS A 149 30.06 -4.54 -6.47
CA LYS A 149 31.24 -5.26 -6.03
C LYS A 149 31.09 -5.76 -4.60
N MET A 150 31.21 -7.07 -4.40
CA MET A 150 31.33 -7.65 -3.06
C MET A 150 32.67 -7.23 -2.44
N VAL A 151 32.60 -6.70 -1.23
CA VAL A 151 33.76 -6.23 -0.46
C VAL A 151 34.20 -7.27 0.56
N ASP A 152 33.22 -7.92 1.20
CA ASP A 152 33.48 -8.89 2.26
C ASP A 152 32.29 -9.85 2.43
N ARG A 153 32.55 -11.01 3.04
CA ARG A 153 31.56 -12.05 3.35
C ARG A 153 31.96 -12.80 4.60
N SER A 154 31.01 -13.05 5.48
CA SER A 154 31.20 -13.86 6.69
C SER A 154 29.93 -14.63 7.05
N ASP A 155 30.08 -15.66 7.86
CA ASP A 155 28.93 -16.31 8.48
C ASP A 155 28.18 -15.32 9.39
N ASP A 156 26.86 -15.43 9.45
CA ASP A 156 26.04 -14.64 10.37
C ASP A 156 26.05 -15.31 11.77
N PRO A 157 26.71 -14.73 12.79
CA PRO A 157 26.81 -15.33 14.11
C PRO A 157 25.46 -15.43 14.83
N GLY A 158 24.49 -14.58 14.45
CA GLY A 158 23.15 -14.57 15.02
C GLY A 158 22.14 -15.46 14.29
N ASN A 159 22.53 -16.02 13.14
CA ASN A 159 21.61 -16.74 12.26
C ASN A 159 22.33 -17.91 11.56
N PRO A 160 22.57 -19.02 12.26
CA PRO A 160 23.37 -20.15 11.76
C PRO A 160 22.90 -20.65 10.39
N GLY A 161 23.83 -20.83 9.46
CA GLY A 161 23.57 -21.24 8.08
C GLY A 161 23.23 -20.10 7.14
N CYS A 162 23.22 -18.85 7.61
CA CYS A 162 23.10 -17.64 6.81
C CYS A 162 24.44 -16.90 6.75
N GLU A 163 24.59 -16.08 5.71
CA GLU A 163 25.79 -15.26 5.50
C GLU A 163 25.43 -13.78 5.55
N LEU A 164 26.38 -12.99 6.01
CA LEU A 164 26.45 -11.54 5.87
C LEU A 164 27.30 -11.23 4.64
N GLN A 165 26.78 -10.45 3.71
CA GLN A 165 27.49 -10.09 2.49
C GLN A 165 27.55 -8.56 2.40
N LEU A 166 28.75 -8.01 2.21
CA LEU A 166 28.99 -6.58 2.15
C LEU A 166 29.33 -6.17 0.71
N PHE A 167 28.58 -5.21 0.17
CA PHE A 167 28.77 -4.69 -1.17
C PHE A 167 29.06 -3.19 -1.13
N ASP A 168 29.85 -2.70 -2.10
CA ASP A 168 29.93 -1.25 -2.34
C ASP A 168 28.58 -0.76 -2.91
N ALA A 169 28.03 0.28 -2.32
CA ALA A 169 26.78 0.88 -2.82
C ALA A 169 27.03 1.66 -4.13
N PRO A 170 26.01 1.84 -5.00
CA PRO A 170 26.12 2.68 -6.18
C PRO A 170 26.66 4.08 -5.84
N GLN A 171 27.49 4.64 -6.72
CA GLN A 171 28.14 5.95 -6.50
C GLN A 171 27.12 7.10 -6.34
N GLN A 172 25.93 6.96 -6.94
CA GLN A 172 24.84 7.93 -6.86
C GLN A 172 24.20 8.00 -5.46
N TRP A 173 24.36 6.95 -4.65
CA TRP A 173 23.93 6.95 -3.28
C TRP A 173 24.97 7.72 -2.43
N ARG A 174 24.57 8.14 -1.22
CA ARG A 174 25.45 8.97 -0.38
C ARG A 174 26.89 8.45 -0.38
N ASN A 175 27.84 9.38 -0.56
CA ASN A 175 29.25 9.09 -0.61
C ASN A 175 29.69 8.17 0.55
N ASN A 176 30.49 7.15 0.22
CA ASN A 176 31.09 6.23 1.18
C ASN A 176 30.10 5.30 1.91
N SER A 177 28.99 4.91 1.29
CA SER A 177 28.09 3.91 1.86
C SER A 177 28.34 2.52 1.27
N ARG A 178 27.98 1.51 2.04
CA ARG A 178 27.95 0.11 1.65
C ARG A 178 26.57 -0.48 1.91
N ILE A 179 26.30 -1.60 1.30
CA ILE A 179 25.08 -2.39 1.53
C ILE A 179 25.49 -3.66 2.24
N LEU A 180 25.01 -3.85 3.46
CA LEU A 180 25.09 -5.13 4.15
C LEU A 180 23.84 -5.93 3.83
N LEU A 181 23.98 -6.99 3.06
CA LEU A 181 22.91 -7.93 2.76
C LEU A 181 22.87 -9.00 3.87
N THR A 182 21.70 -9.17 4.46
CA THR A 182 21.47 -10.13 5.55
C THR A 182 20.13 -10.84 5.37
N VAL A 183 19.95 -11.97 6.01
CA VAL A 183 18.71 -12.75 6.03
C VAL A 183 18.04 -12.59 7.39
N ASN A 184 16.74 -12.36 7.40
CA ASN A 184 15.98 -12.28 8.65
C ASN A 184 16.10 -13.59 9.45
N GLY A 185 16.37 -13.51 10.74
CA GLY A 185 16.39 -14.65 11.64
C GLY A 185 15.03 -15.32 11.82
N SER A 186 13.95 -14.55 11.65
CA SER A 186 12.57 -15.04 11.76
C SER A 186 12.04 -15.51 10.40
N LEU A 187 11.22 -16.55 10.43
CA LEU A 187 10.42 -16.96 9.27
C LEU A 187 9.25 -16.01 9.07
N GLU A 188 9.01 -15.64 7.83
CA GLU A 188 7.76 -15.00 7.44
C GLU A 188 6.61 -16.04 7.47
N ARG A 189 5.36 -15.56 7.33
CA ARG A 189 4.18 -16.44 7.36
C ARG A 189 4.14 -17.48 6.23
N ASP A 190 4.80 -17.18 5.11
CA ASP A 190 4.95 -18.08 3.96
C ASP A 190 6.04 -19.14 4.15
N GLY A 191 6.71 -19.16 5.30
CA GLY A 191 7.80 -20.09 5.62
C GLY A 191 9.16 -19.68 5.06
N HIS A 192 9.27 -18.54 4.39
CA HIS A 192 10.53 -18.02 3.86
C HIS A 192 11.16 -16.99 4.80
N ARG A 193 12.47 -16.83 4.72
CA ARG A 193 13.20 -15.77 5.40
C ARG A 193 13.46 -14.62 4.43
N ARG A 194 13.09 -13.41 4.82
CA ARG A 194 13.29 -12.23 4.00
C ARG A 194 14.73 -11.77 4.02
N ARG A 195 15.23 -11.33 2.86
CA ARG A 195 16.53 -10.66 2.75
C ARG A 195 16.38 -9.15 2.90
N TYR A 196 17.35 -8.54 3.56
CA TYR A 196 17.41 -7.10 3.78
C TYR A 196 18.77 -6.56 3.35
N GLY A 197 18.74 -5.42 2.68
CA GLY A 197 19.94 -4.62 2.41
C GLY A 197 19.97 -3.42 3.33
N LEU A 198 20.90 -3.42 4.27
CA LEU A 198 21.09 -2.36 5.23
C LEU A 198 22.16 -1.41 4.73
N HIS A 199 21.86 -0.09 4.76
CA HIS A 199 22.89 0.91 4.51
C HIS A 199 23.84 1.02 5.70
N VAL A 200 25.11 0.77 5.45
CA VAL A 200 26.17 0.89 6.46
C VAL A 200 27.25 1.85 5.98
N PRO A 201 27.90 2.61 6.87
CA PRO A 201 29.06 3.44 6.51
C PRO A 201 30.24 2.55 6.08
N ARG A 202 31.16 3.14 5.31
CA ARG A 202 32.45 2.51 5.01
C ARG A 202 33.34 2.36 6.23
#